data_61c07306399814e054d5a0b042c69a5b
#
_entry.id   61c07306399814e054d5a0b042c69a5b
#
_cell.length_a   1.000
_cell.length_b   1.000
_cell.length_c   1.000
_cell.angle_alpha   90.00
_cell.angle_beta   90.00
_cell.angle_gamma   90.00
#
_symmetry.space_group_name_H-M   'P 1'
#
loop_
_entity.id
_entity.type
_entity.pdbx_description
1 polymer ?
#
loop_
_entity_poly.entity_id
_entity_poly.type
_entity_poly.pdbx_seq_one_letter_code
_entity_poly.pdbx_strand_id
1 'polypeptide(L)'
;MRVVILGCGYVGIELGRQLTAAGSDAVGVRRSAEGVESIEAAGFTGVRADVTDADALATVPDADAVVFAASSGGRGAEAAREVYVEGLKTAVDHFCARESPPDRFVYTSSTGVYGDHDGEWVDETTPIEPTTEKTTVLAEAERIAVERPGEYGVDGTVARYAGLYGPDRYRLARYVEGPVTEGYLNMVHRDDAAGAVRYLLAEELARGEVVNVVDDEPVSKWAFADWLAEQCGEPEPPKRTVEDRLAAEDLSDTVERRLRTSKRVSNEALRGLDYDFAFPTYREGYRAAVDAYLAEGGGMA
;
A
#
# COMPACT_ATOMS: atom_id res chain seq x y z
N MET A 1 -9.43 -10.04 19.44
CA MET A 1 -9.10 -10.61 18.11
C MET A 1 -7.60 -10.70 18.00
N ARG A 2 -7.08 -11.86 17.52
CA ARG A 2 -5.66 -11.99 17.14
C ARG A 2 -5.50 -11.78 15.63
N VAL A 3 -4.60 -10.89 15.24
CA VAL A 3 -4.29 -10.61 13.82
C VAL A 3 -2.83 -10.91 13.53
N VAL A 4 -2.59 -11.81 12.57
CA VAL A 4 -1.26 -12.10 12.03
C VAL A 4 -1.00 -11.24 10.80
N ILE A 5 0.13 -10.51 10.78
CA ILE A 5 0.52 -9.61 9.69
C ILE A 5 1.75 -10.19 9.00
N LEU A 6 1.54 -10.87 7.88
CA LEU A 6 2.58 -11.48 7.05
C LEU A 6 3.27 -10.42 6.19
N GLY A 7 4.57 -10.26 6.36
CA GLY A 7 5.31 -9.17 5.71
C GLY A 7 5.17 -7.82 6.44
N CYS A 8 5.22 -7.86 7.75
CA CYS A 8 5.02 -6.73 8.65
C CYS A 8 6.11 -5.64 8.48
N GLY A 9 5.98 -4.84 7.41
CA GLY A 9 6.86 -3.73 7.04
C GLY A 9 6.23 -2.37 7.33
N TYR A 10 6.41 -1.42 6.41
CA TYR A 10 6.04 -0.01 6.59
C TYR A 10 4.58 0.22 7.02
N VAL A 11 3.61 -0.38 6.33
CA VAL A 11 2.19 -0.32 6.73
C VAL A 11 1.89 -1.34 7.82
N GLY A 12 2.48 -2.55 7.74
CA GLY A 12 2.21 -3.62 8.69
C GLY A 12 2.61 -3.29 10.13
N ILE A 13 3.71 -2.57 10.34
CA ILE A 13 4.13 -2.09 11.66
C ILE A 13 3.10 -1.10 12.22
N GLU A 14 2.64 -0.17 11.41
CA GLU A 14 1.62 0.79 11.83
C GLU A 14 0.27 0.09 12.11
N LEU A 15 -0.12 -0.87 11.28
CA LEU A 15 -1.31 -1.70 11.52
C LEU A 15 -1.20 -2.45 12.86
N GLY A 16 -0.06 -3.07 13.15
CA GLY A 16 0.18 -3.77 14.41
C GLY A 16 0.08 -2.85 15.62
N ARG A 17 0.61 -1.62 15.53
CA ARG A 17 0.48 -0.59 16.58
C ARG A 17 -0.97 -0.18 16.82
N GLN A 18 -1.72 0.08 15.73
CA GLN A 18 -3.13 0.47 15.83
C GLN A 18 -4.00 -0.66 16.37
N LEU A 19 -3.75 -1.91 15.97
CA LEU A 19 -4.44 -3.09 16.49
C LEU A 19 -4.17 -3.26 18.00
N THR A 20 -2.91 -3.16 18.42
CA THR A 20 -2.53 -3.26 19.83
C THR A 20 -3.15 -2.14 20.67
N ALA A 21 -3.14 -0.90 20.16
CA ALA A 21 -3.77 0.23 20.81
C ALA A 21 -5.30 0.06 20.97
N ALA A 22 -5.94 -0.66 20.02
CA ALA A 22 -7.35 -1.03 20.07
C ALA A 22 -7.65 -2.29 20.92
N GLY A 23 -6.63 -2.86 21.60
CA GLY A 23 -6.80 -4.04 22.48
C GLY A 23 -6.81 -5.38 21.75
N SER A 24 -6.41 -5.43 20.49
CA SER A 24 -6.21 -6.67 19.73
C SER A 24 -4.81 -7.23 19.93
N ASP A 25 -4.65 -8.55 19.80
CA ASP A 25 -3.37 -9.24 19.84
C ASP A 25 -2.75 -9.26 18.44
N ALA A 26 -1.75 -8.41 18.20
CA ALA A 26 -1.06 -8.30 16.92
C ALA A 26 0.21 -9.16 16.90
N VAL A 27 0.40 -9.93 15.82
CA VAL A 27 1.60 -10.73 15.57
C VAL A 27 2.17 -10.36 14.20
N GLY A 28 3.34 -9.73 14.17
CA GLY A 28 4.01 -9.36 12.93
C GLY A 28 5.02 -10.42 12.49
N VAL A 29 5.03 -10.75 11.21
CA VAL A 29 5.92 -11.75 10.63
C VAL A 29 6.92 -11.12 9.67
N ARG A 30 8.21 -11.39 9.88
CA ARG A 30 9.31 -10.95 9.01
C ARG A 30 10.33 -12.06 8.83
N ARG A 31 10.97 -12.12 7.66
CA ARG A 31 12.01 -13.13 7.38
C ARG A 31 13.37 -12.80 8.01
N SER A 32 13.67 -11.54 8.28
CA SER A 32 14.95 -11.12 8.89
C SER A 32 14.80 -10.85 10.39
N ALA A 33 15.86 -11.11 11.16
CA ALA A 33 15.92 -10.80 12.60
C ALA A 33 15.69 -9.31 12.87
N GLU A 34 16.34 -8.44 12.11
CA GLU A 34 16.21 -6.98 12.16
C GLU A 34 14.76 -6.49 11.96
N GLY A 35 14.02 -7.18 11.05
CA GLY A 35 12.60 -6.93 10.87
C GLY A 35 11.75 -7.35 12.07
N VAL A 36 12.12 -8.43 12.77
CA VAL A 36 11.47 -8.86 14.01
C VAL A 36 11.76 -7.87 15.14
N GLU A 37 13.00 -7.46 15.31
CA GLU A 37 13.38 -6.42 16.28
C GLU A 37 12.61 -5.12 16.09
N SER A 38 12.38 -4.72 14.82
CA SER A 38 11.57 -3.53 14.51
C SER A 38 10.11 -3.67 14.93
N ILE A 39 9.53 -4.87 14.85
CA ILE A 39 8.17 -5.19 15.31
C ILE A 39 8.10 -5.12 16.83
N GLU A 40 9.05 -5.75 17.51
CA GLU A 40 9.12 -5.76 18.98
C GLU A 40 9.34 -4.34 19.53
N ALA A 41 10.19 -3.55 18.88
CA ALA A 41 10.38 -2.13 19.22
C ALA A 41 9.09 -1.29 19.02
N ALA A 42 8.20 -1.73 18.14
CA ALA A 42 6.88 -1.11 17.94
C ALA A 42 5.84 -1.54 18.99
N GLY A 43 6.16 -2.47 19.89
CA GLY A 43 5.39 -2.83 21.07
C GLY A 43 4.43 -4.01 20.89
N PHE A 44 4.66 -4.90 19.90
CA PHE A 44 3.87 -6.11 19.71
C PHE A 44 4.74 -7.31 19.31
N THR A 45 4.14 -8.49 19.23
CA THR A 45 4.87 -9.75 19.05
C THR A 45 5.46 -9.88 17.64
N GLY A 46 6.78 -10.14 17.55
CA GLY A 46 7.48 -10.45 16.32
C GLY A 46 7.75 -11.96 16.17
N VAL A 47 7.52 -12.51 14.96
CA VAL A 47 7.83 -13.88 14.60
C VAL A 47 8.69 -13.90 13.34
N ARG A 48 9.75 -14.72 13.35
CA ARG A 48 10.59 -14.88 12.18
C ARG A 48 10.12 -16.03 11.31
N ALA A 49 9.57 -15.71 10.13
CA ALA A 49 9.21 -16.71 9.12
C ALA A 49 9.31 -16.10 7.71
N ASP A 50 9.55 -16.95 6.71
CA ASP A 50 9.41 -16.59 5.29
C ASP A 50 8.02 -17.03 4.82
N VAL A 51 7.29 -16.14 4.16
CA VAL A 51 5.92 -16.41 3.68
C VAL A 51 5.88 -17.43 2.55
N THR A 52 7.00 -17.72 1.91
CA THR A 52 7.13 -18.71 0.85
C THR A 52 7.44 -20.12 1.38
N ASP A 53 7.70 -20.25 2.68
CA ASP A 53 8.07 -21.49 3.36
C ASP A 53 6.97 -21.93 4.34
N ALA A 54 6.22 -22.96 3.97
CA ALA A 54 5.12 -23.51 4.77
C ALA A 54 5.58 -24.04 6.14
N ASP A 55 6.79 -24.62 6.22
CA ASP A 55 7.35 -25.14 7.48
C ASP A 55 7.72 -23.98 8.41
N ALA A 56 8.25 -22.88 7.86
CA ALA A 56 8.51 -21.67 8.63
C ALA A 56 7.21 -21.04 9.16
N LEU A 57 6.12 -21.04 8.36
CA LEU A 57 4.81 -20.54 8.78
C LEU A 57 4.18 -21.40 9.90
N ALA A 58 4.57 -22.65 10.09
CA ALA A 58 4.11 -23.47 11.21
C ALA A 58 4.50 -22.92 12.58
N THR A 59 5.50 -22.03 12.65
CA THR A 59 5.91 -21.37 13.90
C THR A 59 5.02 -20.18 14.25
N VAL A 60 4.20 -19.70 13.32
CA VAL A 60 3.29 -18.57 13.51
C VAL A 60 2.00 -19.06 14.19
N PRO A 61 1.50 -18.39 15.25
CA PRO A 61 0.31 -18.85 15.97
C PRO A 61 -0.95 -18.79 15.11
N ASP A 62 -2.02 -19.46 15.57
CA ASP A 62 -3.36 -19.31 15.01
C ASP A 62 -3.86 -17.88 15.17
N ALA A 63 -4.72 -17.45 14.25
CA ALA A 63 -5.23 -16.10 14.21
C ALA A 63 -6.71 -16.05 13.83
N ASP A 64 -7.42 -15.05 14.32
CA ASP A 64 -8.79 -14.74 13.89
C ASP A 64 -8.80 -14.07 12.50
N ALA A 65 -7.73 -13.33 12.17
CA ALA A 65 -7.54 -12.75 10.86
C ALA A 65 -6.07 -12.76 10.43
N VAL A 66 -5.83 -12.93 9.13
CA VAL A 66 -4.49 -12.86 8.52
C VAL A 66 -4.44 -11.72 7.52
N VAL A 67 -3.44 -10.86 7.64
CA VAL A 67 -3.18 -9.76 6.69
C VAL A 67 -1.89 -10.06 5.94
N PHE A 68 -1.97 -10.28 4.64
CA PHE A 68 -0.81 -10.47 3.78
C PHE A 68 -0.36 -9.14 3.19
N ALA A 69 0.71 -8.57 3.77
CA ALA A 69 1.32 -7.30 3.39
C ALA A 69 2.79 -7.46 2.97
N ALA A 70 3.19 -8.69 2.63
CA ALA A 70 4.55 -8.96 2.17
C ALA A 70 4.85 -8.25 0.85
N SER A 71 6.07 -7.72 0.72
CA SER A 71 6.55 -7.13 -0.52
C SER A 71 7.77 -7.88 -1.05
N SER A 72 7.83 -8.00 -2.39
CA SER A 72 8.97 -8.60 -3.05
C SER A 72 10.22 -7.72 -2.85
N GLY A 73 11.07 -7.91 -1.92
CA GLY A 73 12.28 -7.08 -1.71
C GLY A 73 13.21 -6.97 -2.94
N GLY A 74 12.95 -7.75 -4.00
CA GLY A 74 13.63 -7.75 -5.29
C GLY A 74 12.99 -6.85 -6.35
N ARG A 75 13.77 -6.55 -7.39
CA ARG A 75 13.29 -5.84 -8.59
C ARG A 75 13.01 -6.87 -9.69
N GLY A 76 11.81 -6.82 -10.27
CA GLY A 76 11.40 -7.65 -11.39
C GLY A 76 10.16 -8.50 -11.13
N ALA A 77 9.65 -9.11 -12.19
CA ALA A 77 8.42 -9.90 -12.17
C ALA A 77 8.60 -11.25 -11.47
N GLU A 78 9.77 -11.87 -11.60
CA GLU A 78 10.06 -13.16 -10.97
C GLU A 78 10.01 -13.07 -9.42
N ALA A 79 10.73 -12.10 -8.82
CA ALA A 79 10.68 -11.87 -7.39
C ALA A 79 9.27 -11.42 -6.92
N ALA A 80 8.52 -10.73 -7.77
CA ALA A 80 7.13 -10.39 -7.49
C ALA A 80 6.26 -11.64 -7.47
N ARG A 81 6.40 -12.55 -8.44
CA ARG A 81 5.66 -13.81 -8.53
C ARG A 81 5.93 -14.73 -7.35
N GLU A 82 7.20 -14.87 -6.98
CA GLU A 82 7.60 -15.69 -5.82
C GLU A 82 6.85 -15.25 -4.55
N VAL A 83 6.78 -13.95 -4.27
CA VAL A 83 6.14 -13.45 -3.04
C VAL A 83 4.64 -13.30 -3.19
N TYR A 84 4.17 -12.60 -4.24
CA TYR A 84 2.75 -12.23 -4.35
C TYR A 84 1.85 -13.36 -4.86
N VAL A 85 2.39 -14.35 -5.56
CA VAL A 85 1.61 -15.49 -6.04
C VAL A 85 1.92 -16.73 -5.22
N GLU A 86 3.17 -17.19 -5.22
CA GLU A 86 3.51 -18.44 -4.55
C GLU A 86 3.48 -18.30 -3.02
N GLY A 87 4.05 -17.21 -2.48
CA GLY A 87 3.98 -16.92 -1.05
C GLY A 87 2.56 -16.69 -0.55
N LEU A 88 1.72 -16.02 -1.34
CA LEU A 88 0.31 -15.82 -1.00
C LEU A 88 -0.45 -17.14 -0.98
N LYS A 89 -0.29 -18.01 -2.01
CA LYS A 89 -0.89 -19.36 -2.03
C LYS A 89 -0.45 -20.18 -0.81
N THR A 90 0.86 -20.20 -0.54
CA THR A 90 1.41 -20.91 0.62
C THR A 90 0.79 -20.41 1.92
N ALA A 91 0.65 -19.10 2.10
CA ALA A 91 0.06 -18.52 3.30
C ALA A 91 -1.44 -18.85 3.41
N VAL A 92 -2.21 -18.70 2.33
CA VAL A 92 -3.65 -19.05 2.33
C VAL A 92 -3.84 -20.52 2.69
N ASP A 93 -3.15 -21.43 2.00
CA ASP A 93 -3.26 -22.88 2.25
C ASP A 93 -2.85 -23.24 3.68
N HIS A 94 -1.77 -22.63 4.17
CA HIS A 94 -1.27 -22.91 5.50
C HIS A 94 -2.23 -22.46 6.61
N PHE A 95 -2.75 -21.22 6.54
CA PHE A 95 -3.62 -20.70 7.59
C PHE A 95 -5.06 -21.18 7.47
N CYS A 96 -5.61 -21.23 6.25
CA CYS A 96 -7.01 -21.59 6.04
C CYS A 96 -7.28 -23.12 6.19
N ALA A 97 -6.26 -23.98 6.06
CA ALA A 97 -6.39 -25.41 6.28
C ALA A 97 -6.17 -25.87 7.73
N ARG A 98 -5.91 -24.95 8.67
CA ARG A 98 -5.73 -25.28 10.10
C ARG A 98 -7.04 -25.78 10.72
N GLU A 99 -6.95 -26.47 11.85
CA GLU A 99 -8.12 -26.87 12.63
C GLU A 99 -8.96 -25.68 13.12
N SER A 100 -8.30 -24.54 13.35
CA SER A 100 -8.90 -23.24 13.67
C SER A 100 -8.50 -22.25 12.58
N PRO A 101 -9.17 -22.24 11.42
CA PRO A 101 -8.86 -21.29 10.36
C PRO A 101 -9.23 -19.86 10.77
N PRO A 102 -8.60 -18.84 10.17
CA PRO A 102 -9.03 -17.47 10.39
C PRO A 102 -10.41 -17.20 9.78
N ASP A 103 -11.16 -16.28 10.34
CA ASP A 103 -12.42 -15.82 9.73
C ASP A 103 -12.18 -14.96 8.47
N ARG A 104 -11.01 -14.30 8.39
CA ARG A 104 -10.68 -13.32 7.36
C ARG A 104 -9.25 -13.46 6.88
N PHE A 105 -9.08 -13.33 5.56
CA PHE A 105 -7.78 -13.20 4.92
C PHE A 105 -7.72 -11.92 4.08
N VAL A 106 -6.89 -10.95 4.47
CA VAL A 106 -6.78 -9.66 3.77
C VAL A 106 -5.46 -9.59 3.00
N TYR A 107 -5.52 -9.27 1.72
CA TYR A 107 -4.36 -9.01 0.88
C TYR A 107 -4.22 -7.52 0.59
N THR A 108 -3.03 -6.96 0.82
CA THR A 108 -2.74 -5.57 0.46
C THR A 108 -2.15 -5.51 -0.95
N SER A 109 -2.90 -4.96 -1.88
CA SER A 109 -2.56 -4.81 -3.28
C SER A 109 -2.23 -3.34 -3.63
N SER A 110 -2.28 -2.99 -4.90
CA SER A 110 -1.96 -1.66 -5.40
C SER A 110 -2.92 -1.24 -6.51
N THR A 111 -3.36 0.02 -6.48
CA THR A 111 -4.11 0.65 -7.59
C THR A 111 -3.34 0.68 -8.93
N GLY A 112 -2.08 0.24 -8.92
CA GLY A 112 -1.30 0.01 -10.14
C GLY A 112 -1.90 -1.02 -11.11
N VAL A 113 -2.76 -1.92 -10.62
CA VAL A 113 -3.45 -2.94 -11.45
C VAL A 113 -4.43 -2.35 -12.46
N TYR A 114 -4.95 -1.15 -12.23
CA TYR A 114 -5.84 -0.48 -13.19
C TYR A 114 -5.15 -0.10 -14.51
N GLY A 115 -3.84 0.11 -14.51
CA GLY A 115 -3.12 0.59 -15.69
C GLY A 115 -3.32 2.07 -15.96
N ASP A 116 -3.38 2.43 -17.25
CA ASP A 116 -3.58 3.79 -17.72
C ASP A 116 -5.04 4.02 -18.13
N HIS A 117 -5.57 5.19 -17.75
CA HIS A 117 -6.93 5.63 -18.09
C HIS A 117 -6.96 7.11 -18.51
N ASP A 118 -5.88 7.63 -19.11
CA ASP A 118 -5.79 9.01 -19.63
C ASP A 118 -6.26 10.09 -18.61
N GLY A 119 -6.01 9.86 -17.32
CA GLY A 119 -6.47 10.75 -16.25
C GLY A 119 -7.93 10.62 -15.86
N GLU A 120 -8.70 9.71 -16.44
CA GLU A 120 -10.10 9.46 -16.07
C GLU A 120 -10.23 8.78 -14.71
N TRP A 121 -11.44 8.81 -14.16
CA TRP A 121 -11.76 8.17 -12.90
C TRP A 121 -11.89 6.66 -13.06
N VAL A 122 -11.37 5.94 -12.06
CA VAL A 122 -11.49 4.48 -11.91
C VAL A 122 -11.95 4.15 -10.50
N ASP A 123 -12.74 3.10 -10.38
CA ASP A 123 -13.24 2.54 -9.13
C ASP A 123 -13.08 1.00 -9.13
N GLU A 124 -13.62 0.32 -8.12
CA GLU A 124 -13.52 -1.12 -7.96
C GLU A 124 -14.24 -1.91 -9.06
N THR A 125 -15.19 -1.28 -9.76
CA THR A 125 -15.94 -1.87 -10.89
C THR A 125 -15.21 -1.70 -12.22
N THR A 126 -14.23 -0.81 -12.29
CA THR A 126 -13.42 -0.59 -13.48
C THR A 126 -12.56 -1.81 -13.79
N PRO A 127 -12.58 -2.34 -15.01
CA PRO A 127 -11.71 -3.45 -15.39
C PRO A 127 -10.23 -3.13 -15.12
N ILE A 128 -9.50 -4.12 -14.59
CA ILE A 128 -8.06 -3.97 -14.38
C ILE A 128 -7.32 -4.20 -15.69
N GLU A 129 -6.38 -3.31 -16.01
CA GLU A 129 -5.59 -3.34 -17.24
C GLU A 129 -4.08 -3.24 -16.91
N PRO A 130 -3.46 -4.31 -16.36
CA PRO A 130 -2.09 -4.27 -15.94
C PRO A 130 -1.15 -4.00 -17.13
N THR A 131 -0.35 -2.95 -17.04
CA THR A 131 0.55 -2.50 -18.13
C THR A 131 1.98 -3.04 -18.01
N THR A 132 2.31 -3.69 -16.89
CA THR A 132 3.64 -4.25 -16.63
C THR A 132 3.53 -5.69 -16.14
N GLU A 133 4.59 -6.51 -16.33
CA GLU A 133 4.65 -7.86 -15.79
C GLU A 133 4.39 -7.89 -14.27
N LYS A 134 4.91 -6.92 -13.53
CA LYS A 134 4.67 -6.82 -12.10
C LYS A 134 3.19 -6.57 -11.76
N THR A 135 2.51 -5.69 -12.49
CA THR A 135 1.08 -5.43 -12.27
C THR A 135 0.20 -6.60 -12.72
N THR A 136 0.63 -7.36 -13.72
CA THR A 136 -0.02 -8.64 -14.09
C THR A 136 0.08 -9.67 -12.95
N VAL A 137 1.24 -9.76 -12.30
CA VAL A 137 1.42 -10.62 -11.13
C VAL A 137 0.54 -10.17 -9.96
N LEU A 138 0.40 -8.86 -9.73
CA LEU A 138 -0.50 -8.34 -8.69
C LEU A 138 -1.97 -8.66 -8.99
N ALA A 139 -2.41 -8.54 -10.25
CA ALA A 139 -3.77 -8.91 -10.65
C ALA A 139 -4.06 -10.41 -10.43
N GLU A 140 -3.11 -11.28 -10.72
CA GLU A 140 -3.20 -12.72 -10.40
C GLU A 140 -3.31 -12.94 -8.88
N ALA A 141 -2.50 -12.22 -8.09
CA ALA A 141 -2.52 -12.31 -6.64
C ALA A 141 -3.87 -11.85 -6.04
N GLU A 142 -4.47 -10.78 -6.56
CA GLU A 142 -5.80 -10.33 -6.13
C GLU A 142 -6.86 -11.42 -6.33
N ARG A 143 -6.87 -12.07 -7.50
CA ARG A 143 -7.80 -13.17 -7.77
C ARG A 143 -7.60 -14.32 -6.77
N ILE A 144 -6.35 -14.70 -6.49
CA ILE A 144 -6.05 -15.73 -5.49
C ILE A 144 -6.55 -15.30 -4.11
N ALA A 145 -6.33 -14.04 -3.71
CA ALA A 145 -6.72 -13.53 -2.41
C ALA A 145 -8.24 -13.49 -2.18
N VAL A 146 -9.02 -13.33 -3.24
CA VAL A 146 -10.49 -13.33 -3.16
C VAL A 146 -11.04 -14.76 -3.25
N GLU A 147 -10.55 -15.56 -4.21
CA GLU A 147 -11.16 -16.86 -4.52
C GLU A 147 -10.66 -18.00 -3.61
N ARG A 148 -9.34 -18.08 -3.39
CA ARG A 148 -8.73 -19.26 -2.74
C ARG A 148 -9.08 -19.44 -1.26
N PRO A 149 -9.19 -18.39 -0.41
CA PRO A 149 -9.67 -18.57 0.97
C PRO A 149 -11.06 -19.18 1.02
N GLY A 150 -11.94 -18.85 0.06
CA GLY A 150 -13.30 -19.39 -0.05
C GLY A 150 -13.35 -20.92 -0.21
N GLU A 151 -12.31 -21.57 -0.76
CA GLU A 151 -12.18 -23.02 -0.84
C GLU A 151 -12.13 -23.67 0.56
N TYR A 152 -11.75 -22.90 1.59
CA TYR A 152 -11.67 -23.30 2.99
C TYR A 152 -12.79 -22.69 3.86
N GLY A 153 -13.73 -21.96 3.26
CA GLY A 153 -14.80 -21.26 3.98
C GLY A 153 -14.36 -19.96 4.68
N VAL A 154 -13.24 -19.38 4.26
CA VAL A 154 -12.66 -18.13 4.77
C VAL A 154 -12.96 -16.99 3.79
N ASP A 155 -13.31 -15.81 4.30
CA ASP A 155 -13.55 -14.66 3.45
C ASP A 155 -12.25 -13.94 3.07
N GLY A 156 -11.98 -13.83 1.77
CA GLY A 156 -10.89 -13.05 1.22
C GLY A 156 -11.27 -11.58 1.07
N THR A 157 -10.33 -10.67 1.27
CA THR A 157 -10.52 -9.22 1.01
C THR A 157 -9.26 -8.67 0.36
N VAL A 158 -9.40 -7.76 -0.60
CA VAL A 158 -8.27 -7.06 -1.22
C VAL A 158 -8.37 -5.56 -0.90
N ALA A 159 -7.33 -5.02 -0.27
CA ALA A 159 -7.14 -3.58 -0.07
C ALA A 159 -6.15 -3.05 -1.11
N ARG A 160 -6.62 -2.33 -2.13
CA ARG A 160 -5.77 -1.70 -3.17
C ARG A 160 -5.24 -0.38 -2.68
N TYR A 161 -4.00 -0.34 -2.25
CA TYR A 161 -3.36 0.90 -1.83
C TYR A 161 -2.95 1.78 -3.01
N ALA A 162 -3.19 3.07 -2.86
CA ALA A 162 -2.61 4.12 -3.69
C ALA A 162 -1.13 4.36 -3.35
N GLY A 163 -0.56 5.45 -3.81
CA GLY A 163 0.81 5.86 -3.49
C GLY A 163 0.99 6.12 -2.00
N LEU A 164 1.62 5.19 -1.29
CA LEU A 164 1.87 5.32 0.14
C LEU A 164 2.86 6.44 0.45
N TYR A 165 2.48 7.34 1.34
CA TYR A 165 3.34 8.37 1.90
C TYR A 165 3.18 8.47 3.43
N GLY A 166 3.97 9.32 4.08
CA GLY A 166 3.98 9.49 5.52
C GLY A 166 5.40 9.53 6.07
N PRO A 167 5.62 9.35 7.37
CA PRO A 167 6.95 9.35 7.98
C PRO A 167 7.94 8.49 7.20
N ASP A 168 9.14 9.02 6.94
CA ASP A 168 10.24 8.41 6.16
C ASP A 168 9.94 8.21 4.65
N ARG A 169 8.77 8.66 4.14
CA ARG A 169 8.38 8.50 2.72
C ARG A 169 7.71 9.71 2.09
N TYR A 170 7.81 10.88 2.68
CA TYR A 170 7.18 12.09 2.12
C TYR A 170 7.73 12.52 0.76
N ARG A 171 9.03 12.29 0.49
CA ARG A 171 9.70 12.69 -0.77
C ARG A 171 9.53 14.18 -1.10
N LEU A 172 9.42 15.03 -0.08
CA LEU A 172 9.16 16.48 -0.22
C LEU A 172 10.16 17.14 -1.16
N ALA A 173 11.47 17.00 -0.92
CA ALA A 173 12.53 17.60 -1.73
C ALA A 173 12.37 17.33 -3.23
N ARG A 174 11.97 16.10 -3.63
CA ARG A 174 11.75 15.76 -5.03
C ARG A 174 10.72 16.64 -5.74
N TYR A 175 9.68 17.08 -5.02
CA TYR A 175 8.60 17.89 -5.59
C TYR A 175 8.92 19.38 -5.49
N VAL A 176 9.65 19.82 -4.47
CA VAL A 176 10.05 21.20 -4.29
C VAL A 176 11.19 21.57 -5.26
N GLU A 177 12.17 20.69 -5.44
CA GLU A 177 13.32 20.93 -6.33
C GLU A 177 12.99 20.71 -7.83
N GLY A 178 12.10 19.77 -8.14
CA GLY A 178 11.73 19.39 -9.51
C GLY A 178 12.90 18.83 -10.35
N PRO A 179 12.80 18.82 -11.69
CA PRO A 179 11.61 19.12 -12.47
C PRO A 179 10.49 18.09 -12.29
N VAL A 180 9.27 18.56 -12.21
CA VAL A 180 8.09 17.73 -11.97
C VAL A 180 7.41 17.39 -13.29
N THR A 181 7.33 16.07 -13.59
CA THR A 181 6.62 15.57 -14.78
C THR A 181 5.11 15.52 -14.50
N GLU A 182 4.29 15.86 -15.49
CA GLU A 182 2.83 15.83 -15.41
C GLU A 182 2.25 14.45 -15.02
N GLY A 183 0.93 14.40 -14.81
CA GLY A 183 0.15 13.23 -14.44
C GLY A 183 -0.52 13.40 -13.08
N TYR A 184 -1.37 12.45 -12.70
CA TYR A 184 -2.05 12.45 -11.41
C TYR A 184 -1.27 11.68 -10.34
N LEU A 185 -1.42 12.12 -9.09
CA LEU A 185 -1.10 11.38 -7.88
C LEU A 185 -2.41 10.90 -7.25
N ASN A 186 -2.44 9.63 -6.92
CA ASN A 186 -3.41 9.03 -6.02
C ASN A 186 -2.59 8.58 -4.81
N MET A 187 -2.94 9.05 -3.65
CA MET A 187 -2.11 8.88 -2.45
C MET A 187 -2.95 8.35 -1.29
N VAL A 188 -2.28 7.78 -0.30
CA VAL A 188 -2.85 7.46 1.00
C VAL A 188 -1.76 7.56 2.06
N HIS A 189 -2.07 8.22 3.17
CA HIS A 189 -1.15 8.25 4.30
C HIS A 189 -0.99 6.86 4.90
N ARG A 190 0.23 6.51 5.34
CA ARG A 190 0.53 5.20 5.95
C ARG A 190 -0.46 4.83 7.06
N ASP A 191 -0.79 5.80 7.90
CA ASP A 191 -1.64 5.56 9.06
C ASP A 191 -3.10 5.29 8.65
N ASP A 192 -3.58 5.91 7.58
CA ASP A 192 -4.89 5.60 6.98
C ASP A 192 -4.88 4.29 6.21
N ALA A 193 -3.78 3.97 5.53
CA ALA A 193 -3.64 2.66 4.89
C ALA A 193 -3.73 1.50 5.91
N ALA A 194 -3.11 1.66 7.07
CA ALA A 194 -3.22 0.73 8.19
C ALA A 194 -4.62 0.80 8.84
N GLY A 195 -5.12 2.01 9.07
CA GLY A 195 -6.42 2.27 9.68
C GLY A 195 -7.59 1.66 8.91
N ALA A 196 -7.57 1.75 7.58
CA ALA A 196 -8.60 1.15 6.72
C ALA A 196 -8.66 -0.38 6.91
N VAL A 197 -7.53 -1.07 6.88
CA VAL A 197 -7.50 -2.53 7.10
C VAL A 197 -7.98 -2.87 8.52
N ARG A 198 -7.52 -2.13 9.55
CA ARG A 198 -8.00 -2.32 10.93
C ARG A 198 -9.52 -2.13 11.02
N TYR A 199 -10.05 -1.10 10.37
CA TYR A 199 -11.48 -0.79 10.35
C TYR A 199 -12.30 -1.90 9.68
N LEU A 200 -11.89 -2.33 8.48
CA LEU A 200 -12.56 -3.42 7.76
C LEU A 200 -12.58 -4.73 8.56
N LEU A 201 -11.52 -5.00 9.33
CA LEU A 201 -11.48 -6.17 10.21
C LEU A 201 -12.38 -6.01 11.44
N ALA A 202 -12.36 -4.83 12.10
CA ALA A 202 -13.10 -4.57 13.32
C ALA A 202 -14.62 -4.52 13.10
N GLU A 203 -15.05 -3.94 11.97
CA GLU A 203 -16.47 -3.80 11.62
C GLU A 203 -16.98 -4.94 10.72
N GLU A 204 -16.13 -5.94 10.47
CA GLU A 204 -16.46 -7.12 9.64
C GLU A 204 -16.92 -6.78 8.21
N LEU A 205 -16.38 -5.74 7.60
CA LEU A 205 -16.79 -5.19 6.30
C LEU A 205 -15.97 -5.76 5.13
N ALA A 206 -16.46 -5.54 3.89
CA ALA A 206 -15.82 -5.90 2.63
C ALA A 206 -15.40 -7.38 2.51
N ARG A 207 -16.22 -8.30 3.02
CA ARG A 207 -16.01 -9.73 2.92
C ARG A 207 -16.17 -10.22 1.48
N GLY A 208 -15.14 -10.86 0.93
CA GLY A 208 -15.14 -11.31 -0.47
C GLY A 208 -14.96 -10.18 -1.49
N GLU A 209 -14.58 -8.98 -1.07
CA GLU A 209 -14.58 -7.79 -1.92
C GLU A 209 -13.19 -7.19 -2.10
N VAL A 210 -13.12 -6.28 -3.06
CA VAL A 210 -11.96 -5.42 -3.33
C VAL A 210 -12.33 -4.00 -2.93
N VAL A 211 -11.42 -3.29 -2.25
CA VAL A 211 -11.64 -1.90 -1.81
C VAL A 211 -10.42 -1.05 -2.14
N ASN A 212 -10.62 0.10 -2.78
CA ASN A 212 -9.58 1.10 -2.98
C ASN A 212 -9.32 1.87 -1.68
N VAL A 213 -8.08 1.92 -1.27
CA VAL A 213 -7.63 2.67 -0.11
C VAL A 213 -6.77 3.83 -0.60
N VAL A 214 -7.43 4.94 -0.83
CA VAL A 214 -6.89 6.19 -1.38
C VAL A 214 -7.55 7.36 -0.67
N ASP A 215 -6.82 8.48 -0.50
CA ASP A 215 -7.36 9.70 0.07
C ASP A 215 -8.44 10.35 -0.83
N ASP A 216 -9.08 11.42 -0.34
CA ASP A 216 -10.22 12.06 -1.02
C ASP A 216 -9.84 12.90 -2.25
N GLU A 217 -8.53 13.19 -2.43
CA GLU A 217 -8.12 14.20 -3.42
C GLU A 217 -7.02 13.70 -4.37
N PRO A 218 -7.38 12.97 -5.45
CA PRO A 218 -6.44 12.79 -6.55
C PRO A 218 -6.00 14.14 -7.10
N VAL A 219 -4.70 14.41 -7.10
CA VAL A 219 -4.15 15.71 -7.45
C VAL A 219 -3.17 15.63 -8.61
N SER A 220 -3.13 16.65 -9.50
CA SER A 220 -2.07 16.73 -10.50
C SER A 220 -0.72 16.93 -9.83
N LYS A 221 0.33 16.28 -10.34
CA LYS A 221 1.69 16.40 -9.80
C LYS A 221 2.18 17.84 -9.80
N TRP A 222 1.76 18.64 -10.77
CA TRP A 222 2.13 20.05 -10.85
C TRP A 222 1.45 20.86 -9.73
N ALA A 223 0.12 20.73 -9.58
CA ALA A 223 -0.60 21.42 -8.51
C ALA A 223 -0.11 20.99 -7.11
N PHE A 224 0.21 19.72 -6.93
CA PHE A 224 0.80 19.22 -5.70
C PHE A 224 2.18 19.83 -5.41
N ALA A 225 3.03 19.92 -6.44
CA ALA A 225 4.37 20.48 -6.31
C ALA A 225 4.33 22.00 -6.04
N ASP A 226 3.45 22.74 -6.73
CA ASP A 226 3.25 24.18 -6.48
C ASP A 226 2.78 24.43 -5.05
N TRP A 227 1.79 23.66 -4.60
CA TRP A 227 1.32 23.75 -3.23
C TRP A 227 2.43 23.45 -2.20
N LEU A 228 3.23 22.39 -2.41
CA LEU A 228 4.36 22.10 -1.52
C LEU A 228 5.41 23.20 -1.50
N ALA A 229 5.78 23.74 -2.66
CA ALA A 229 6.74 24.85 -2.76
C ALA A 229 6.22 26.09 -2.01
N GLU A 230 4.94 26.45 -2.19
CA GLU A 230 4.31 27.54 -1.45
C GLU A 230 4.37 27.33 0.07
N GLN A 231 4.02 26.10 0.55
CA GLN A 231 4.06 25.80 1.98
C GLN A 231 5.50 25.82 2.56
N CYS A 232 6.49 25.48 1.75
CA CYS A 232 7.90 25.48 2.13
C CYS A 232 8.56 26.86 1.97
N GLY A 233 7.88 27.84 1.40
CA GLY A 233 8.46 29.17 1.10
C GLY A 233 9.46 29.13 -0.05
N GLU A 234 9.37 28.15 -0.93
CA GLU A 234 10.24 27.95 -2.07
C GLU A 234 9.59 28.43 -3.38
N PRO A 235 10.37 28.74 -4.41
CA PRO A 235 9.83 29.07 -5.73
C PRO A 235 9.15 27.85 -6.37
N GLU A 236 8.19 28.10 -7.27
CA GLU A 236 7.55 27.05 -8.05
C GLU A 236 8.60 26.19 -8.78
N PRO A 237 8.55 24.86 -8.65
CA PRO A 237 9.52 23.98 -9.29
C PRO A 237 9.35 23.93 -10.81
N PRO A 238 10.45 23.67 -11.57
CA PRO A 238 10.36 23.47 -13.00
C PRO A 238 9.39 22.33 -13.35
N LYS A 239 8.57 22.55 -14.37
CA LYS A 239 7.57 21.60 -14.87
C LYS A 239 7.97 21.08 -16.24
N ARG A 240 7.62 19.83 -16.55
CA ARG A 240 7.82 19.23 -17.87
C ARG A 240 6.69 18.26 -18.21
N THR A 241 6.40 18.12 -19.48
CA THR A 241 5.45 17.11 -19.98
C THR A 241 6.08 15.71 -19.97
N VAL A 242 5.27 14.68 -20.18
CA VAL A 242 5.79 13.32 -20.40
C VAL A 242 6.62 13.29 -21.66
N GLU A 243 6.18 13.94 -22.75
CA GLU A 243 6.87 14.03 -24.03
C GLU A 243 8.25 14.70 -23.90
N ASP A 244 8.34 15.82 -23.19
CA ASP A 244 9.61 16.50 -22.94
C ASP A 244 10.60 15.58 -22.22
N ARG A 245 10.10 14.82 -21.25
CA ARG A 245 10.93 13.89 -20.50
C ARG A 245 11.42 12.73 -21.35
N LEU A 246 10.54 12.14 -22.15
CA LEU A 246 10.89 11.04 -23.05
C LEU A 246 11.87 11.48 -24.14
N ALA A 247 11.78 12.74 -24.60
CA ALA A 247 12.71 13.29 -25.58
C ALA A 247 14.09 13.59 -24.98
N ALA A 248 14.17 13.88 -23.68
CA ALA A 248 15.41 14.29 -23.01
C ALA A 248 16.17 13.14 -22.34
N GLU A 249 15.51 12.03 -22.00
CA GLU A 249 16.07 10.92 -21.22
C GLU A 249 15.90 9.60 -21.98
N ASP A 250 16.98 8.79 -22.04
CA ASP A 250 16.90 7.40 -22.51
C ASP A 250 16.35 6.52 -21.39
N LEU A 251 15.05 6.26 -21.44
CA LEU A 251 14.31 5.56 -20.39
C LEU A 251 14.00 4.13 -20.83
N SER A 252 13.98 3.20 -19.86
CA SER A 252 13.50 1.85 -20.14
C SER A 252 11.99 1.83 -20.39
N ASP A 253 11.51 0.90 -21.21
CA ASP A 253 10.08 0.70 -21.52
C ASP A 253 9.19 0.68 -20.28
N THR A 254 9.69 0.11 -19.17
CA THR A 254 8.96 0.05 -17.89
C THR A 254 8.78 1.43 -17.28
N VAL A 255 9.81 2.29 -17.36
CA VAL A 255 9.74 3.66 -16.84
C VAL A 255 8.85 4.51 -17.75
N GLU A 256 8.97 4.37 -19.06
CA GLU A 256 8.12 5.06 -20.04
C GLU A 256 6.63 4.74 -19.80
N ARG A 257 6.25 3.46 -19.76
CA ARG A 257 4.86 3.05 -19.48
C ARG A 257 4.35 3.64 -18.17
N ARG A 258 5.16 3.62 -17.09
CA ARG A 258 4.78 4.21 -15.82
C ARG A 258 4.60 5.72 -15.88
N LEU A 259 5.36 6.42 -16.71
CA LEU A 259 5.21 7.87 -16.91
C LEU A 259 3.91 8.20 -17.66
N ARG A 260 3.56 7.40 -18.66
CA ARG A 260 2.32 7.55 -19.42
C ARG A 260 1.07 7.14 -18.63
N THR A 261 1.23 6.34 -17.57
CA THR A 261 0.10 5.91 -16.74
C THR A 261 -0.45 7.08 -15.93
N SER A 262 -1.68 7.45 -16.22
CA SER A 262 -2.43 8.51 -15.53
C SER A 262 -3.87 8.07 -15.27
N LYS A 263 -4.38 8.30 -14.06
CA LYS A 263 -5.75 8.04 -13.64
C LYS A 263 -6.08 8.76 -12.34
N ARG A 264 -7.36 8.87 -12.02
CA ARG A 264 -7.86 9.28 -10.71
C ARG A 264 -8.62 8.11 -10.09
N VAL A 265 -8.26 7.72 -8.89
CA VAL A 265 -8.85 6.56 -8.20
C VAL A 265 -9.90 7.05 -7.20
N SER A 266 -11.12 6.52 -7.30
CA SER A 266 -12.21 6.79 -6.36
C SER A 266 -12.03 5.97 -5.08
N ASN A 267 -12.42 6.57 -3.93
CA ASN A 267 -12.55 5.91 -2.63
C ASN A 267 -14.01 5.83 -2.16
N GLU A 268 -14.95 6.04 -3.05
CA GLU A 268 -16.39 6.09 -2.72
C GLU A 268 -16.87 4.80 -2.04
N ALA A 269 -16.32 3.63 -2.41
CA ALA A 269 -16.66 2.38 -1.75
C ALA A 269 -16.22 2.37 -0.28
N LEU A 270 -15.00 2.79 0.04
CA LEU A 270 -14.50 2.86 1.42
C LEU A 270 -15.23 3.93 2.23
N ARG A 271 -15.51 5.09 1.64
CA ARG A 271 -16.34 6.14 2.24
C ARG A 271 -17.78 5.69 2.48
N GLY A 272 -18.35 4.91 1.56
CA GLY A 272 -19.66 4.29 1.70
C GLY A 272 -19.77 3.27 2.82
N LEU A 273 -18.62 2.78 3.31
CA LEU A 273 -18.51 1.95 4.52
C LEU A 273 -18.28 2.79 5.80
N ASP A 274 -18.46 4.10 5.76
CA ASP A 274 -18.29 5.05 6.85
C ASP A 274 -16.85 5.12 7.42
N TYR A 275 -15.83 4.83 6.60
CA TYR A 275 -14.44 5.03 7.02
C TYR A 275 -14.06 6.50 7.04
N ASP A 276 -13.57 6.97 8.20
CA ASP A 276 -13.05 8.32 8.39
C ASP A 276 -11.53 8.34 8.30
N PHE A 277 -11.01 9.08 7.28
CA PHE A 277 -9.57 9.28 7.13
C PHE A 277 -9.05 10.28 8.17
N ALA A 278 -7.95 9.94 8.83
CA ALA A 278 -7.21 10.88 9.67
C ALA A 278 -6.48 11.95 8.83
N PHE A 279 -6.10 11.59 7.61
CA PHE A 279 -5.46 12.45 6.61
C PHE A 279 -6.26 12.39 5.31
N PRO A 280 -7.43 13.07 5.26
CA PRO A 280 -8.36 12.97 4.12
C PRO A 280 -7.77 13.53 2.83
N THR A 281 -6.78 14.43 2.89
CA THR A 281 -6.06 14.91 1.73
C THR A 281 -4.56 14.98 2.00
N TYR A 282 -3.77 15.13 0.93
CA TYR A 282 -2.32 15.34 1.05
C TYR A 282 -1.98 16.59 1.88
N ARG A 283 -2.89 17.57 2.01
CA ARG A 283 -2.63 18.81 2.76
C ARG A 283 -2.50 18.54 4.25
N GLU A 284 -3.36 17.72 4.80
CA GLU A 284 -3.24 17.25 6.19
C GLU A 284 -2.04 16.33 6.34
N GLY A 285 -1.87 15.41 5.39
CA GLY A 285 -0.85 14.37 5.47
C GLY A 285 0.58 14.87 5.36
N TYR A 286 0.83 15.92 4.56
CA TYR A 286 2.17 16.50 4.40
C TYR A 286 2.53 17.58 5.42
N ARG A 287 1.60 17.99 6.28
CA ARG A 287 1.84 19.08 7.26
C ARG A 287 3.09 18.82 8.11
N ALA A 288 3.23 17.63 8.66
CA ALA A 288 4.40 17.29 9.47
C ALA A 288 5.73 17.35 8.69
N ALA A 289 5.71 17.00 7.41
CA ALA A 289 6.89 17.08 6.55
C ALA A 289 7.26 18.54 6.23
N VAL A 290 6.26 19.40 5.99
CA VAL A 290 6.46 20.84 5.78
C VAL A 290 7.01 21.50 7.05
N ASP A 291 6.42 21.20 8.21
CA ASP A 291 6.90 21.73 9.50
C ASP A 291 8.35 21.33 9.78
N ALA A 292 8.73 20.09 9.51
CA ALA A 292 10.09 19.62 9.64
C ALA A 292 11.05 20.34 8.68
N TYR A 293 10.65 20.51 7.40
CA TYR A 293 11.44 21.23 6.41
C TYR A 293 11.72 22.68 6.81
N LEU A 294 10.69 23.39 7.29
CA LEU A 294 10.83 24.77 7.76
C LEU A 294 11.69 24.87 9.02
N ALA A 295 11.60 23.89 9.93
CA ALA A 295 12.40 23.84 11.15
C ALA A 295 13.91 23.59 10.88
N GLU A 296 14.26 22.90 9.80
CA GLU A 296 15.62 22.65 9.35
C GLU A 296 16.23 23.85 8.60
N GLY A 297 15.47 24.94 8.40
CA GLY A 297 15.92 26.18 7.79
C GLY A 297 15.60 26.32 6.30
N GLY A 298 14.73 25.48 5.77
CA GLY A 298 14.42 25.51 4.34
C GLY A 298 15.61 25.10 3.47
N GLY A 299 15.41 24.76 2.20
CA GLY A 299 16.51 24.53 1.29
C GLY A 299 17.45 25.73 1.28
N MET A 300 18.73 25.49 1.46
CA MET A 300 19.75 26.54 1.52
C MET A 300 19.59 27.49 0.35
N ALA A 301 19.50 28.79 0.69
CA ALA A 301 19.50 29.90 -0.23
C ALA A 301 20.73 29.88 -1.18
#